data_20ee8dd4db40bd1f9fff45fa4cb07386
#
_entry.id   20ee8dd4db40bd1f9fff45fa4cb07386
#
_cell.length_a   1.000
_cell.length_b   1.000
_cell.length_c   1.000
_cell.angle_alpha   90.00
_cell.angle_beta   90.00
_cell.angle_gamma   90.00
#
_symmetry.space_group_name_H-M   'P 1'
#
loop_
_entity.id
_entity.type
_entity.pdbx_description
1 polymer ?
#
loop_
_entity_poly.entity_id
_entity_poly.type
_entity_poly.pdbx_seq_one_letter_code
_entity_poly.pdbx_strand_id
1 'polypeptide(L)'
;IHCASMTNAEKSFGKEKEMYKNNIDCLRNVISFCKKNNSKLIHLSSTSVYGKQTDIVDENCEEKYLKPQSPYADIKLIEEKMLIKNSNKLNYNTFRFGTIAGVSKGIRFHTAVNKFCLNASINENIFVYKTALNQYRPYLSLHDAFKVFKFCIEKDFFKNEIFNALSGNYTVSQILKKIRKYKKNIKV
;
A
#
# COMPACT_ATOMS: atom_id res chain seq x y z
N ILE A 1 11.31 8.72 6.43
CA ILE A 1 10.23 8.01 5.73
C ILE A 1 10.66 7.81 4.29
N HIS A 2 10.71 6.56 3.82
CA HIS A 2 11.11 6.23 2.44
C HIS A 2 9.89 6.14 1.53
N CYS A 3 9.66 7.19 0.73
CA CYS A 3 8.56 7.28 -0.23
C CYS A 3 9.03 7.25 -1.71
N ALA A 4 10.35 7.18 -1.96
CA ALA A 4 10.91 7.20 -3.30
C ALA A 4 10.89 5.79 -3.92
N SER A 5 9.81 5.47 -4.62
CA SER A 5 9.61 4.19 -5.31
C SER A 5 8.70 4.38 -6.53
N MET A 6 8.92 3.60 -7.57
CA MET A 6 7.92 3.39 -8.60
C MET A 6 6.81 2.50 -8.02
N THR A 7 5.55 2.97 -8.04
CA THR A 7 4.47 2.36 -7.24
C THR A 7 3.21 1.99 -8.03
N ASN A 8 3.21 2.12 -9.35
CA ASN A 8 2.04 1.77 -10.16
C ASN A 8 2.08 0.28 -10.51
N ALA A 9 1.31 -0.54 -9.78
CA ALA A 9 1.25 -1.99 -9.99
C ALA A 9 0.73 -2.37 -11.40
N GLU A 10 -0.25 -1.65 -11.93
CA GLU A 10 -0.81 -1.90 -13.27
C GLU A 10 0.23 -1.62 -14.37
N LYS A 11 0.96 -0.52 -14.25
CA LYS A 11 2.02 -0.13 -15.19
C LYS A 11 3.37 -0.80 -14.92
N SER A 12 3.45 -1.73 -13.97
CA SER A 12 4.69 -2.46 -13.68
C SER A 12 4.98 -3.57 -14.68
N PHE A 13 3.95 -4.08 -15.35
CA PHE A 13 4.11 -5.10 -16.39
C PHE A 13 4.83 -4.51 -17.60
N GLY A 14 5.87 -5.20 -18.08
CA GLY A 14 6.75 -4.74 -19.16
C GLY A 14 7.81 -3.71 -18.72
N LYS A 15 7.84 -3.31 -17.45
CA LYS A 15 8.83 -2.41 -16.84
C LYS A 15 9.55 -3.00 -15.63
N GLU A 16 9.54 -4.32 -15.52
CA GLU A 16 10.04 -5.05 -14.36
C GLU A 16 11.49 -4.68 -14.03
N LYS A 17 12.36 -4.69 -15.03
CA LYS A 17 13.79 -4.37 -14.86
C LYS A 17 14.03 -2.93 -14.42
N GLU A 18 13.30 -1.99 -15.02
CA GLU A 18 13.38 -0.57 -14.68
C GLU A 18 12.92 -0.34 -13.24
N MET A 19 11.75 -0.88 -12.90
CA MET A 19 11.17 -0.75 -11.56
C MET A 19 12.04 -1.43 -10.51
N TYR A 20 12.54 -2.64 -10.78
CA TYR A 20 13.45 -3.36 -9.89
C TYR A 20 14.71 -2.53 -9.62
N LYS A 21 15.40 -2.09 -10.68
CA LYS A 21 16.61 -1.30 -10.53
C LYS A 21 16.34 -0.02 -9.72
N ASN A 22 15.32 0.75 -10.11
CA ASN A 22 14.99 2.00 -9.41
C ASN A 22 14.69 1.75 -7.92
N ASN A 23 13.78 0.85 -7.60
CA ASN A 23 13.30 0.69 -6.24
C ASN A 23 14.37 0.06 -5.34
N ILE A 24 15.10 -0.94 -5.83
CA ILE A 24 16.13 -1.61 -5.06
C ILE A 24 17.36 -0.71 -4.85
N ASP A 25 17.78 0.03 -5.85
CA ASP A 25 18.91 0.95 -5.72
C ASP A 25 18.56 2.12 -4.77
N CYS A 26 17.33 2.67 -4.88
CA CYS A 26 16.84 3.67 -3.93
C CYS A 26 16.87 3.13 -2.49
N LEU A 27 16.34 1.93 -2.26
CA LEU A 27 16.31 1.36 -0.91
C LEU A 27 17.72 1.06 -0.37
N ARG A 28 18.64 0.54 -1.21
CA ARG A 28 20.05 0.33 -0.82
C ARG A 28 20.69 1.62 -0.33
N ASN A 29 20.51 2.72 -1.07
CA ASN A 29 21.03 4.01 -0.70
C ASN A 29 20.44 4.51 0.61
N VAL A 30 19.14 4.35 0.82
CA VAL A 30 18.46 4.72 2.07
C VAL A 30 18.97 3.90 3.24
N ILE A 31 19.10 2.57 3.09
CA ILE A 31 19.67 1.69 4.13
C ILE A 31 21.10 2.13 4.49
N SER A 32 21.94 2.38 3.48
CA SER A 32 23.30 2.83 3.68
C SER A 32 23.36 4.16 4.44
N PHE A 33 22.54 5.12 4.03
CA PHE A 33 22.41 6.42 4.71
C PHE A 33 21.96 6.26 6.16
N CYS A 34 20.91 5.48 6.42
CA CYS A 34 20.38 5.29 7.75
C CYS A 34 21.41 4.63 8.68
N LYS A 35 22.16 3.63 8.19
CA LYS A 35 23.24 2.99 8.96
C LYS A 35 24.35 3.97 9.30
N LYS A 36 24.80 4.76 8.31
CA LYS A 36 25.90 5.74 8.49
C LYS A 36 25.53 6.82 9.50
N ASN A 37 24.26 7.24 9.53
CA ASN A 37 23.81 8.36 10.35
C ASN A 37 23.01 7.90 11.59
N ASN A 38 22.97 6.61 11.90
CA ASN A 38 22.13 6.04 12.97
C ASN A 38 20.67 6.51 12.92
N SER A 39 20.13 6.65 11.70
CA SER A 39 18.78 7.14 11.47
C SER A 39 17.78 6.01 11.44
N LYS A 40 16.59 6.25 11.99
CA LYS A 40 15.47 5.30 11.96
C LYS A 40 14.74 5.37 10.62
N LEU A 41 14.22 4.24 10.15
CA LEU A 41 13.58 4.13 8.84
C LEU A 41 12.13 3.67 8.94
N ILE A 42 11.22 4.44 8.37
CA ILE A 42 9.87 3.98 8.04
C ILE A 42 9.84 3.62 6.56
N HIS A 43 9.66 2.34 6.28
CA HIS A 43 9.57 1.79 4.94
C HIS A 43 8.12 1.50 4.55
N LEU A 44 7.74 1.85 3.31
CA LEU A 44 6.40 1.64 2.78
C LEU A 44 6.37 0.43 1.85
N SER A 45 5.76 -0.63 2.34
CA SER A 45 5.38 -1.81 1.56
C SER A 45 3.90 -1.75 1.17
N SER A 46 3.32 -2.83 0.76
CA SER A 46 1.95 -2.91 0.25
C SER A 46 1.29 -4.23 0.63
N THR A 47 0.01 -4.20 0.97
CA THR A 47 -0.81 -5.41 1.14
C THR A 47 -0.96 -6.23 -0.16
N SER A 48 -0.54 -5.68 -1.31
CA SER A 48 -0.51 -6.44 -2.57
C SER A 48 0.43 -7.64 -2.56
N VAL A 49 1.35 -7.71 -1.60
CA VAL A 49 2.23 -8.88 -1.39
C VAL A 49 1.47 -10.15 -1.03
N TYR A 50 0.30 -10.03 -0.42
CA TYR A 50 -0.57 -11.17 -0.13
C TYR A 50 -1.25 -11.75 -1.39
N GLY A 51 -1.44 -10.93 -2.42
CA GLY A 51 -2.18 -11.31 -3.62
C GLY A 51 -3.65 -11.63 -3.34
N LYS A 52 -4.18 -12.62 -4.05
CA LYS A 52 -5.56 -13.09 -3.85
C LYS A 52 -5.58 -14.19 -2.79
N GLN A 53 -6.35 -13.98 -1.73
CA GLN A 53 -6.53 -14.95 -0.65
C GLN A 53 -8.00 -15.39 -0.55
N THR A 54 -8.22 -16.59 -0.06
CA THR A 54 -9.54 -17.12 0.32
C THR A 54 -9.86 -16.82 1.78
N ASP A 55 -8.82 -16.80 2.62
CA ASP A 55 -8.91 -16.61 4.05
C ASP A 55 -8.35 -15.25 4.48
N ILE A 56 -8.58 -14.90 5.74
CA ILE A 56 -7.96 -13.74 6.36
C ILE A 56 -6.49 -14.06 6.62
N VAL A 57 -5.62 -13.19 6.13
CA VAL A 57 -4.17 -13.25 6.40
C VAL A 57 -3.71 -11.95 7.04
N ASP A 58 -2.73 -12.06 7.91
CA ASP A 58 -2.08 -10.92 8.58
C ASP A 58 -0.56 -10.93 8.35
N GLU A 59 0.14 -10.00 8.99
CA GLU A 59 1.59 -9.84 8.87
C GLU A 59 2.39 -11.03 9.41
N ASN A 60 1.81 -11.84 10.29
CA ASN A 60 2.45 -13.00 10.89
C ASN A 60 2.22 -14.29 10.09
N CYS A 61 1.55 -14.20 8.94
CA CYS A 61 1.28 -15.35 8.11
C CYS A 61 2.58 -15.98 7.58
N GLU A 62 2.54 -17.31 7.37
CA GLU A 62 3.64 -18.04 6.75
C GLU A 62 3.93 -17.52 5.32
N GLU A 63 5.17 -17.66 4.86
CA GLU A 63 5.62 -17.19 3.54
C GLU A 63 4.77 -17.76 2.38
N LYS A 64 4.20 -18.95 2.53
CA LYS A 64 3.30 -19.57 1.53
C LYS A 64 2.05 -18.75 1.20
N TYR A 65 1.65 -17.82 2.10
CA TYR A 65 0.52 -16.89 1.89
C TYR A 65 0.93 -15.59 1.20
N LEU A 66 2.23 -15.37 1.00
CA LEU A 66 2.73 -14.23 0.24
C LEU A 66 2.73 -14.61 -1.25
N LYS A 67 1.68 -14.21 -1.97
CA LYS A 67 1.42 -14.59 -3.37
C LYS A 67 1.27 -13.34 -4.25
N PRO A 68 2.35 -12.55 -4.42
CA PRO A 68 2.29 -11.34 -5.23
C PRO A 68 1.79 -11.65 -6.65
N GLN A 69 1.01 -10.76 -7.22
CA GLN A 69 0.41 -10.91 -8.55
C GLN A 69 0.84 -9.81 -9.53
N SER A 70 1.90 -9.09 -9.20
CA SER A 70 2.47 -8.05 -10.07
C SER A 70 3.94 -7.85 -9.76
N PRO A 71 4.76 -7.42 -10.75
CA PRO A 71 6.16 -7.10 -10.53
C PRO A 71 6.38 -6.09 -9.39
N TYR A 72 5.47 -5.14 -9.23
CA TYR A 72 5.49 -4.22 -8.10
C TYR A 72 5.41 -4.94 -6.74
N ALA A 73 4.50 -5.91 -6.60
CA ALA A 73 4.33 -6.64 -5.35
C ALA A 73 5.52 -7.57 -5.07
N ASP A 74 6.10 -8.19 -6.11
CA ASP A 74 7.33 -8.99 -5.99
C ASP A 74 8.49 -8.15 -5.47
N ILE A 75 8.66 -6.94 -6.04
CA ILE A 75 9.72 -6.01 -5.62
C ILE A 75 9.51 -5.59 -4.16
N LYS A 76 8.27 -5.35 -3.73
CA LYS A 76 7.99 -5.04 -2.32
C LYS A 76 8.41 -6.16 -1.38
N LEU A 77 8.19 -7.42 -1.73
CA LEU A 77 8.72 -8.55 -0.94
C LEU A 77 10.25 -8.59 -0.90
N ILE A 78 10.91 -8.27 -2.01
CA ILE A 78 12.38 -8.19 -2.03
C ILE A 78 12.88 -7.07 -1.12
N GLU A 79 12.22 -5.90 -1.15
CA GLU A 79 12.52 -4.78 -0.26
C GLU A 79 12.37 -5.15 1.22
N GLU A 80 11.28 -5.86 1.59
CA GLU A 80 11.07 -6.37 2.96
C GLU A 80 12.20 -7.32 3.38
N LYS A 81 12.56 -8.30 2.53
CA LYS A 81 13.66 -9.24 2.78
C LYS A 81 15.01 -8.52 2.95
N MET A 82 15.24 -7.44 2.21
CA MET A 82 16.45 -6.63 2.37
C MET A 82 16.50 -5.95 3.74
N LEU A 83 15.39 -5.44 4.24
CA LEU A 83 15.32 -4.82 5.58
C LEU A 83 15.51 -5.85 6.68
N ILE A 84 14.86 -7.01 6.61
CA ILE A 84 15.04 -8.12 7.54
C ILE A 84 16.52 -8.52 7.65
N LYS A 85 17.23 -8.66 6.52
CA LYS A 85 18.67 -8.97 6.50
C LYS A 85 19.55 -7.89 7.15
N ASN A 86 19.03 -6.69 7.34
CA ASN A 86 19.75 -5.57 7.93
C ASN A 86 19.26 -5.21 9.34
N SER A 87 18.36 -5.99 9.92
CA SER A 87 17.68 -5.69 11.20
C SER A 87 18.63 -5.50 12.39
N ASN A 88 19.79 -6.14 12.37
CA ASN A 88 20.82 -6.02 13.42
C ASN A 88 21.64 -4.71 13.33
N LYS A 89 21.50 -3.94 12.26
CA LYS A 89 22.27 -2.71 11.98
C LYS A 89 21.40 -1.51 11.59
N LEU A 90 20.08 -1.66 11.72
CA LEU A 90 19.13 -0.66 11.27
C LEU A 90 17.86 -0.72 12.15
N ASN A 91 17.43 0.43 12.66
CA ASN A 91 16.14 0.56 13.33
C ASN A 91 15.09 0.95 12.32
N TYR A 92 14.10 0.08 12.08
CA TYR A 92 13.07 0.33 11.07
C TYR A 92 11.71 -0.24 11.45
N ASN A 93 10.68 0.23 10.78
CA ASN A 93 9.41 -0.47 10.64
C ASN A 93 9.03 -0.49 9.17
N THR A 94 8.45 -1.59 8.73
CA THR A 94 7.84 -1.74 7.41
C THR A 94 6.33 -1.75 7.55
N PHE A 95 5.64 -0.92 6.76
CA PHE A 95 4.18 -0.89 6.73
C PHE A 95 3.65 -1.39 5.39
N ARG A 96 2.91 -2.50 5.40
CA ARG A 96 2.11 -2.96 4.26
C ARG A 96 0.84 -2.13 4.18
N PHE A 97 0.86 -1.11 3.37
CA PHE A 97 -0.28 -0.21 3.21
C PHE A 97 -1.39 -0.86 2.39
N GLY A 98 -2.64 -0.71 2.86
CA GLY A 98 -3.82 -0.90 2.04
C GLY A 98 -3.90 0.11 0.90
N THR A 99 -4.86 -0.05 0.00
CA THR A 99 -5.09 0.90 -1.09
C THR A 99 -5.39 2.28 -0.53
N ILE A 100 -4.51 3.25 -0.80
CA ILE A 100 -4.64 4.61 -0.27
C ILE A 100 -5.79 5.34 -0.95
N ALA A 101 -6.64 5.96 -0.14
CA ALA A 101 -7.74 6.82 -0.58
C ALA A 101 -7.75 8.14 0.20
N GLY A 102 -8.08 9.23 -0.50
CA GLY A 102 -8.20 10.55 0.10
C GLY A 102 -7.74 11.66 -0.81
N VAL A 103 -8.11 12.89 -0.45
CA VAL A 103 -7.80 14.10 -1.20
C VAL A 103 -6.43 14.63 -0.83
N SER A 104 -5.58 14.89 -1.82
CA SER A 104 -4.27 15.51 -1.65
C SER A 104 -3.82 16.14 -2.98
N LYS A 105 -2.75 16.94 -2.95
CA LYS A 105 -2.12 17.46 -4.18
C LYS A 105 -1.64 16.34 -5.12
N GLY A 106 -1.28 15.17 -4.58
CA GLY A 106 -0.86 14.00 -5.34
C GLY A 106 -1.92 12.91 -5.44
N ILE A 107 -3.21 13.27 -5.45
CA ILE A 107 -4.31 12.30 -5.55
C ILE A 107 -4.18 11.40 -6.79
N ARG A 108 -4.36 10.10 -6.59
CA ARG A 108 -4.29 9.11 -7.66
C ARG A 108 -5.68 8.66 -8.07
N PHE A 109 -6.18 9.18 -9.17
CA PHE A 109 -7.50 8.83 -9.70
C PHE A 109 -7.59 7.47 -10.39
N HIS A 110 -6.48 6.74 -10.53
CA HIS A 110 -6.50 5.35 -11.02
C HIS A 110 -6.79 4.33 -9.89
N THR A 111 -6.74 4.72 -8.62
CA THR A 111 -7.11 3.83 -7.50
C THR A 111 -8.63 3.81 -7.31
N ALA A 112 -9.18 2.64 -6.97
CA ALA A 112 -10.61 2.38 -7.00
C ALA A 112 -11.47 3.45 -6.29
N VAL A 113 -11.24 3.71 -5.00
CA VAL A 113 -12.06 4.66 -4.24
C VAL A 113 -11.98 6.07 -4.82
N ASN A 114 -10.77 6.56 -5.10
CA ASN A 114 -10.58 7.91 -5.65
C ASN A 114 -11.25 8.04 -7.03
N LYS A 115 -11.12 7.01 -7.89
CA LYS A 115 -11.78 6.96 -9.20
C LYS A 115 -13.29 6.97 -9.08
N PHE A 116 -13.85 6.15 -8.17
CA PHE A 116 -15.30 6.09 -7.97
C PHE A 116 -15.86 7.42 -7.45
N CYS A 117 -15.17 8.05 -6.50
CA CYS A 117 -15.56 9.36 -5.99
C CYS A 117 -15.48 10.44 -7.08
N LEU A 118 -14.43 10.45 -7.89
CA LEU A 118 -14.31 11.38 -9.01
C LEU A 118 -15.47 11.19 -9.99
N ASN A 119 -15.67 9.96 -10.50
CA ASN A 119 -16.72 9.67 -11.48
C ASN A 119 -18.09 10.02 -10.94
N ALA A 120 -18.37 9.72 -9.66
CA ALA A 120 -19.61 10.12 -9.01
C ALA A 120 -19.77 11.65 -8.98
N SER A 121 -18.71 12.41 -8.70
CA SER A 121 -18.77 13.87 -8.58
C SER A 121 -19.07 14.56 -9.91
N ILE A 122 -18.52 14.06 -11.02
CA ILE A 122 -18.70 14.60 -12.37
C ILE A 122 -19.83 13.91 -13.16
N ASN A 123 -20.65 13.07 -12.50
CA ASN A 123 -21.76 12.31 -13.11
C ASN A 123 -21.35 11.30 -14.20
N GLU A 124 -20.13 10.83 -14.17
CA GLU A 124 -19.61 9.80 -15.05
C GLU A 124 -19.95 8.38 -14.56
N ASN A 125 -19.91 7.42 -15.49
CA ASN A 125 -20.17 6.02 -15.16
C ASN A 125 -19.05 5.44 -14.27
N ILE A 126 -19.44 4.66 -13.26
CA ILE A 126 -18.54 3.88 -12.42
C ILE A 126 -18.50 2.45 -12.95
N PHE A 127 -17.42 2.07 -13.60
CA PHE A 127 -17.24 0.70 -14.10
C PHE A 127 -16.62 -0.19 -13.02
N VAL A 128 -17.27 -1.33 -12.76
CA VAL A 128 -16.85 -2.32 -11.77
C VAL A 128 -16.90 -3.71 -12.38
N TYR A 129 -15.86 -4.50 -12.18
CA TYR A 129 -15.90 -5.92 -12.53
C TYR A 129 -16.86 -6.66 -11.59
N LYS A 130 -17.80 -7.44 -12.13
CA LYS A 130 -18.77 -8.24 -11.34
C LYS A 130 -18.07 -9.11 -10.29
N THR A 131 -16.94 -9.71 -10.64
CA THR A 131 -16.14 -10.55 -9.74
C THR A 131 -15.51 -9.77 -8.58
N ALA A 132 -15.35 -8.45 -8.68
CA ALA A 132 -14.73 -7.62 -7.64
C ALA A 132 -15.75 -7.06 -6.64
N LEU A 133 -17.06 -7.09 -6.97
CA LEU A 133 -18.12 -6.44 -6.17
C LEU A 133 -18.12 -6.85 -4.69
N ASN A 134 -17.95 -8.14 -4.43
CA ASN A 134 -18.04 -8.73 -3.09
C ASN A 134 -16.69 -9.19 -2.52
N GLN A 135 -15.58 -8.89 -3.21
CA GLN A 135 -14.25 -9.19 -2.69
C GLN A 135 -13.84 -8.12 -1.68
N TYR A 136 -13.44 -8.55 -0.49
CA TYR A 136 -12.83 -7.67 0.50
C TYR A 136 -11.45 -7.22 0.05
N ARG A 137 -11.19 -5.94 0.21
CA ARG A 137 -9.88 -5.33 -0.06
C ARG A 137 -9.50 -4.38 1.07
N PRO A 138 -8.22 -4.34 1.45
CA PRO A 138 -7.74 -3.41 2.46
C PRO A 138 -7.64 -2.00 1.87
N TYR A 139 -8.20 -1.03 2.58
CA TYR A 139 -8.12 0.39 2.24
C TYR A 139 -7.51 1.17 3.39
N LEU A 140 -6.74 2.20 3.05
CA LEU A 140 -6.09 3.09 4.00
C LEU A 140 -6.44 4.53 3.64
N SER A 141 -7.02 5.27 4.60
CA SER A 141 -7.21 6.71 4.42
C SER A 141 -5.89 7.45 4.58
N LEU A 142 -5.72 8.57 3.87
CA LEU A 142 -4.55 9.44 4.07
C LEU A 142 -4.42 9.93 5.52
N HIS A 143 -5.56 10.13 6.19
CA HIS A 143 -5.59 10.54 7.59
C HIS A 143 -5.02 9.45 8.50
N ASP A 144 -5.39 8.18 8.29
CA ASP A 144 -4.86 7.08 9.10
C ASP A 144 -3.41 6.77 8.75
N ALA A 145 -3.01 6.91 7.48
CA ALA A 145 -1.59 6.83 7.09
C ALA A 145 -0.75 7.88 7.84
N PHE A 146 -1.25 9.11 7.96
CA PHE A 146 -0.59 10.15 8.75
C PHE A 146 -0.49 9.77 10.23
N LYS A 147 -1.55 9.20 10.83
CA LYS A 147 -1.53 8.73 12.22
C LYS A 147 -0.45 7.66 12.46
N VAL A 148 -0.26 6.74 11.51
CA VAL A 148 0.81 5.72 11.59
C VAL A 148 2.17 6.39 11.68
N PHE A 149 2.47 7.34 10.81
CA PHE A 149 3.75 8.06 10.83
C PHE A 149 3.92 8.86 12.11
N LYS A 150 2.90 9.62 12.49
CA LYS A 150 2.88 10.42 13.71
C LYS A 150 3.16 9.56 14.93
N PHE A 151 2.46 8.43 15.08
CA PHE A 151 2.66 7.49 16.18
C PHE A 151 4.11 6.97 16.23
N CYS A 152 4.66 6.51 15.11
CA CYS A 152 6.04 6.02 15.07
C CYS A 152 7.06 7.07 15.52
N ILE A 153 6.88 8.32 15.08
CA ILE A 153 7.81 9.41 15.37
C ILE A 153 7.66 9.89 16.82
N GLU A 154 6.42 10.16 17.26
CA GLU A 154 6.18 10.72 18.61
C GLU A 154 6.41 9.71 19.74
N LYS A 155 6.18 8.42 19.49
CA LYS A 155 6.37 7.34 20.47
C LYS A 155 7.71 6.62 20.33
N ASP A 156 8.53 7.06 19.40
CA ASP A 156 9.78 6.39 19.07
C ASP A 156 9.61 4.87 18.82
N PHE A 157 8.50 4.52 18.18
CA PHE A 157 8.09 3.12 17.99
C PHE A 157 8.78 2.54 16.75
N PHE A 158 9.90 1.84 16.98
CA PHE A 158 10.65 1.10 15.95
C PHE A 158 10.99 -0.30 16.50
N LYS A 159 10.48 -1.33 15.84
CA LYS A 159 10.54 -2.73 16.29
C LYS A 159 11.30 -3.66 15.37
N ASN A 160 11.76 -3.17 14.21
CA ASN A 160 12.35 -3.97 13.15
C ASN A 160 11.37 -5.03 12.61
N GLU A 161 10.10 -4.68 12.56
CA GLU A 161 8.99 -5.56 12.21
C GLU A 161 8.17 -5.02 11.03
N ILE A 162 7.32 -5.91 10.51
CA ILE A 162 6.36 -5.61 9.46
C ILE A 162 4.97 -5.50 10.09
N PHE A 163 4.23 -4.45 9.71
CA PHE A 163 2.87 -4.19 10.17
C PHE A 163 1.94 -3.96 8.99
N ASN A 164 0.71 -4.45 9.08
CA ASN A 164 -0.35 -4.02 8.19
C ASN A 164 -0.88 -2.65 8.62
N ALA A 165 -1.04 -1.73 7.67
CA ALA A 165 -1.64 -0.43 7.92
C ALA A 165 -2.85 -0.24 7.01
N LEU A 166 -4.04 -0.23 7.62
CA LEU A 166 -5.32 -0.09 6.92
C LEU A 166 -6.36 0.58 7.82
N SER A 167 -7.29 1.31 7.20
CA SER A 167 -8.47 1.84 7.88
C SER A 167 -9.57 0.79 8.01
N GLY A 168 -9.54 -0.22 7.17
CA GLY A 168 -10.47 -1.34 7.18
C GLY A 168 -10.51 -2.10 5.86
N ASN A 169 -11.16 -3.26 5.92
CA ASN A 169 -11.44 -4.09 4.75
C ASN A 169 -12.86 -3.84 4.28
N TYR A 170 -13.03 -3.50 3.01
CA TYR A 170 -14.33 -3.22 2.40
C TYR A 170 -14.46 -3.90 1.06
N THR A 171 -15.71 -4.28 0.73
CA THR A 171 -16.07 -4.66 -0.64
C THR A 171 -16.37 -3.42 -1.48
N VAL A 172 -16.29 -3.56 -2.80
CA VAL A 172 -16.70 -2.49 -3.73
C VAL A 172 -18.16 -2.11 -3.51
N SER A 173 -19.04 -3.08 -3.27
CA SER A 173 -20.46 -2.85 -2.95
C SER A 173 -20.63 -1.94 -1.74
N GLN A 174 -19.86 -2.17 -0.67
CA GLN A 174 -19.91 -1.33 0.54
C GLN A 174 -19.40 0.09 0.27
N ILE A 175 -18.36 0.24 -0.54
CA ILE A 175 -17.83 1.56 -0.94
C ILE A 175 -18.88 2.32 -1.75
N LEU A 176 -19.50 1.68 -2.76
CA LEU A 176 -20.55 2.30 -3.56
C LEU A 176 -21.75 2.71 -2.72
N LYS A 177 -22.14 1.88 -1.74
CA LYS A 177 -23.20 2.21 -0.76
C LYS A 177 -22.84 3.47 0.05
N LYS A 178 -21.58 3.61 0.46
CA LYS A 178 -21.11 4.82 1.14
C LYS A 178 -21.13 6.06 0.22
N ILE A 179 -20.70 5.95 -1.02
CA ILE A 179 -20.74 7.04 -2.00
C ILE A 179 -22.18 7.50 -2.25
N ARG A 180 -23.14 6.56 -2.37
CA ARG A 180 -24.57 6.88 -2.55
C ARG A 180 -25.20 7.69 -1.42
N LYS A 181 -24.64 7.66 -0.21
CA LYS A 181 -25.11 8.53 0.89
C LYS A 181 -24.86 10.02 0.60
N TYR A 182 -23.84 10.35 -0.16
CA TYR A 182 -23.47 11.72 -0.51
C TYR A 182 -23.92 12.12 -1.92
N LYS A 183 -23.98 11.16 -2.83
CA LYS A 183 -24.42 11.33 -4.22
C LYS A 183 -25.41 10.22 -4.58
N LYS A 184 -26.72 10.51 -4.48
CA LYS A 184 -27.78 9.50 -4.62
C LYS A 184 -27.79 8.83 -6.01
N ASN A 185 -27.64 9.60 -7.07
CA ASN A 185 -27.79 9.17 -8.46
C ASN A 185 -26.44 8.87 -9.11
N ILE A 186 -25.70 7.86 -8.62
CA ILE A 186 -24.50 7.39 -9.29
C ILE A 186 -24.86 6.31 -10.32
N LYS A 187 -24.23 6.37 -11.50
CA LYS A 187 -24.33 5.37 -12.55
C LYS A 187 -23.24 4.32 -12.36
N VAL A 188 -23.62 3.04 -12.18
CA VAL A 188 -22.71 1.91 -11.93
C VAL A 188 -22.96 0.82 -12.95
#